data_099f0806e737dcd1b1d6723d42fa85a6
#
_entry.id   099f0806e737dcd1b1d6723d42fa85a6
#
_cell.length_a   1.000
_cell.length_b   1.000
_cell.length_c   1.000
_cell.angle_alpha   90.00
_cell.angle_beta   90.00
_cell.angle_gamma   90.00
#
_symmetry.space_group_name_H-M   'P 1'
#
loop_
_entity.id
_entity.type
_entity.pdbx_description
1 polymer ?
#
loop_
_entity_poly.entity_id
_entity_poly.type
_entity_poly.pdbx_seq_one_letter_code
_entity_poly.pdbx_strand_id
1 'polypeptide(L)'
;MGTWISGLTIQNCMTTMLNNRRILSFVGDIYEDLELWYPKLRLIEAGAEFVTAGEKAGEVYAGKNGYPCVSDIRIEDAKPEAFDAILLPGGFMPDRLRRRDDVKELIRHFDRSGKCIAAICHGGWLAISAGVYRGVKVTGSLGIKDDLENAGAIWADAPVVVDRHHVSSRKPDDLPWFVPAMIDVIAKQP
;
A
#
# COMPACT_ATOMS: atom_id res chain seq x y z
N MET A 1 -50.11 -7.73 -9.45
CA MET A 1 -49.57 -8.28 -8.16
C MET A 1 -48.19 -8.78 -8.45
N GLY A 2 -47.17 -7.99 -8.16
CA GLY A 2 -45.77 -8.35 -8.37
C GLY A 2 -45.17 -8.90 -7.09
N THR A 3 -44.70 -10.14 -7.14
CA THR A 3 -44.01 -10.80 -6.06
C THR A 3 -42.60 -10.21 -5.96
N TRP A 4 -42.31 -9.49 -4.89
CA TRP A 4 -40.99 -9.08 -4.48
C TRP A 4 -40.18 -10.32 -4.08
N ILE A 5 -39.01 -10.53 -4.72
CA ILE A 5 -38.08 -11.56 -4.31
C ILE A 5 -37.37 -11.06 -3.03
N SER A 6 -37.91 -11.51 -1.89
CA SER A 6 -37.30 -11.31 -0.60
C SER A 6 -36.11 -12.29 -0.48
N GLY A 7 -34.88 -11.77 -0.24
CA GLY A 7 -33.82 -12.62 0.27
C GLY A 7 -32.45 -12.57 -0.41
N LEU A 8 -32.11 -11.53 -1.18
CA LEU A 8 -30.70 -11.27 -1.44
C LEU A 8 -30.14 -10.38 -0.33
N THR A 9 -29.59 -11.01 0.67
CA THR A 9 -28.71 -10.32 1.62
C THR A 9 -27.47 -9.90 0.85
N ILE A 10 -27.18 -8.61 0.79
CA ILE A 10 -26.00 -8.00 0.13
C ILE A 10 -24.66 -8.64 0.63
N GLN A 11 -24.72 -9.36 1.71
CA GLN A 11 -23.61 -10.03 2.38
C GLN A 11 -23.01 -11.23 1.64
N ASN A 12 -23.68 -11.80 0.62
CA ASN A 12 -23.25 -13.02 -0.06
C ASN A 12 -22.59 -12.83 -1.43
N CYS A 13 -22.26 -11.61 -1.85
CA CYS A 13 -21.62 -11.36 -3.15
C CYS A 13 -20.14 -10.88 -3.04
N MET A 14 -19.56 -10.85 -1.85
CA MET A 14 -18.16 -10.49 -1.68
C MET A 14 -17.31 -11.76 -1.52
N THR A 15 -16.49 -12.05 -2.51
CA THR A 15 -15.40 -13.03 -2.36
C THR A 15 -14.42 -12.47 -1.35
N THR A 16 -14.54 -12.89 -0.11
CA THR A 16 -13.75 -12.39 1.03
C THR A 16 -12.37 -13.06 1.06
N MET A 17 -11.55 -12.72 0.05
CA MET A 17 -10.20 -13.28 -0.11
C MET A 17 -9.25 -12.86 1.02
N LEU A 18 -9.52 -11.72 1.68
CA LEU A 18 -8.67 -11.12 2.71
C LEU A 18 -9.37 -11.02 4.08
N ASN A 19 -10.30 -11.93 4.38
CA ASN A 19 -10.92 -11.98 5.71
C ASN A 19 -9.86 -12.10 6.80
N ASN A 20 -10.01 -11.28 7.84
CA ASN A 20 -9.10 -11.18 8.99
C ASN A 20 -7.70 -10.66 8.65
N ARG A 21 -7.46 -10.15 7.45
CA ARG A 21 -6.22 -9.46 7.11
C ARG A 21 -6.31 -7.97 7.43
N ARG A 22 -5.24 -7.42 7.98
CA ARG A 22 -5.12 -6.00 8.34
C ARG A 22 -4.01 -5.35 7.52
N ILE A 23 -4.34 -4.27 6.84
CA ILE A 23 -3.44 -3.57 5.93
C ILE A 23 -3.12 -2.19 6.52
N LEU A 24 -1.84 -1.88 6.68
CA LEU A 24 -1.37 -0.56 7.05
C LEU A 24 -1.08 0.26 5.78
N SER A 25 -1.41 1.54 5.78
CA SER A 25 -0.92 2.48 4.79
C SER A 25 -0.49 3.79 5.45
N PHE A 26 0.56 4.40 4.95
CA PHE A 26 0.87 5.76 5.35
C PHE A 26 -0.02 6.78 4.66
N VAL A 27 -0.31 7.87 5.37
CA VAL A 27 -0.99 9.06 4.85
C VAL A 27 -0.26 10.31 5.34
N GLY A 28 -0.19 11.32 4.49
CA GLY A 28 0.40 12.64 4.74
C GLY A 28 0.07 13.56 3.58
N ASP A 29 0.26 14.87 3.73
CA ASP A 29 -0.08 15.82 2.68
C ASP A 29 0.63 15.53 1.36
N ILE A 30 -0.10 15.80 0.27
CA ILE A 30 0.35 15.61 -1.11
C ILE A 30 0.63 14.11 -1.42
N TYR A 31 -0.13 13.20 -0.78
CA TYR A 31 -0.18 11.81 -1.26
C TYR A 31 -0.86 11.75 -2.63
N GLU A 32 -0.60 10.74 -3.43
CA GLU A 32 -1.32 10.57 -4.69
C GLU A 32 -2.68 9.94 -4.42
N ASP A 33 -3.76 10.64 -4.79
CA ASP A 33 -5.14 10.35 -4.39
C ASP A 33 -5.58 8.94 -4.80
N LEU A 34 -5.36 8.56 -6.07
CA LEU A 34 -5.78 7.25 -6.57
C LEU A 34 -4.94 6.11 -5.99
N GLU A 35 -3.65 6.35 -5.74
CA GLU A 35 -2.72 5.33 -5.23
C GLU A 35 -2.98 4.96 -3.76
N LEU A 36 -3.71 5.79 -3.03
CA LEU A 36 -4.24 5.47 -1.71
C LEU A 36 -5.68 4.96 -1.79
N TRP A 37 -6.58 5.71 -2.44
CA TRP A 37 -8.02 5.46 -2.35
C TRP A 37 -8.48 4.25 -3.14
N TYR A 38 -7.96 4.01 -4.34
CA TYR A 38 -8.34 2.82 -5.10
C TYR A 38 -7.90 1.52 -4.38
N PRO A 39 -6.64 1.36 -3.93
CA PRO A 39 -6.26 0.20 -3.14
C PRO A 39 -7.06 0.07 -1.85
N LYS A 40 -7.28 1.17 -1.09
CA LYS A 40 -8.08 1.16 0.15
C LYS A 40 -9.45 0.54 -0.09
N LEU A 41 -10.20 1.04 -1.08
CA LEU A 41 -11.56 0.58 -1.35
C LEU A 41 -11.57 -0.88 -1.84
N ARG A 42 -10.63 -1.27 -2.72
CA ARG A 42 -10.52 -2.63 -3.25
C ARG A 42 -10.12 -3.65 -2.19
N LEU A 43 -9.24 -3.29 -1.27
CA LEU A 43 -8.81 -4.17 -0.17
C LEU A 43 -9.93 -4.35 0.86
N ILE A 44 -10.68 -3.28 1.16
CA ILE A 44 -11.90 -3.36 2.00
C ILE A 44 -12.96 -4.24 1.33
N GLU A 45 -13.20 -4.07 0.02
CA GLU A 45 -14.11 -4.91 -0.75
C GLU A 45 -13.67 -6.39 -0.73
N ALA A 46 -12.37 -6.66 -0.73
CA ALA A 46 -11.82 -8.01 -0.59
C ALA A 46 -11.89 -8.58 0.84
N GLY A 47 -12.40 -7.83 1.81
CA GLY A 47 -12.63 -8.26 3.19
C GLY A 47 -11.55 -7.85 4.20
N ALA A 48 -10.54 -7.07 3.81
CA ALA A 48 -9.49 -6.61 4.71
C ALA A 48 -9.95 -5.43 5.58
N GLU A 49 -9.39 -5.33 6.79
CA GLU A 49 -9.35 -4.08 7.55
C GLU A 49 -8.21 -3.20 7.01
N PHE A 50 -8.50 -1.95 6.68
CA PHE A 50 -7.52 -1.00 6.18
C PHE A 50 -7.32 0.15 7.17
N VAL A 51 -6.09 0.35 7.62
CA VAL A 51 -5.72 1.37 8.62
C VAL A 51 -4.74 2.36 8.01
N THR A 52 -5.05 3.64 8.14
CA THR A 52 -4.19 4.75 7.71
C THR A 52 -3.41 5.30 8.90
N ALA A 53 -2.09 5.43 8.75
CA ALA A 53 -1.19 6.01 9.76
C ALA A 53 -0.60 7.33 9.26
N GLY A 54 -0.84 8.40 9.99
CA GLY A 54 -0.32 9.74 9.75
C GLY A 54 0.58 10.25 10.87
N GLU A 55 1.07 11.48 10.79
CA GLU A 55 1.85 12.09 11.88
C GLU A 55 1.02 12.30 13.14
N LYS A 56 -0.30 12.54 12.99
CA LYS A 56 -1.26 12.64 14.09
C LYS A 56 -2.47 11.78 13.76
N ALA A 57 -3.06 11.16 14.77
CA ALA A 57 -4.33 10.46 14.64
C ALA A 57 -5.49 11.44 14.51
N GLY A 58 -6.47 11.11 13.66
CA GLY A 58 -7.65 11.95 13.42
C GLY A 58 -7.38 13.20 12.57
N GLU A 59 -6.16 13.41 12.07
CA GLU A 59 -5.83 14.54 11.20
C GLU A 59 -6.29 14.28 9.77
N VAL A 60 -6.78 15.33 9.11
CA VAL A 60 -7.18 15.30 7.70
C VAL A 60 -5.99 15.71 6.86
N TYR A 61 -5.52 14.83 6.00
CA TYR A 61 -4.47 15.11 5.02
C TYR A 61 -5.08 15.31 3.64
N ALA A 62 -4.57 16.27 2.89
CA ALA A 62 -5.00 16.54 1.51
C ALA A 62 -4.14 15.78 0.51
N GLY A 63 -4.77 15.05 -0.40
CA GLY A 63 -4.07 14.45 -1.53
C GLY A 63 -3.54 15.49 -2.51
N LYS A 64 -2.75 15.07 -3.46
CA LYS A 64 -2.17 15.92 -4.53
C LYS A 64 -3.25 16.68 -5.33
N ASN A 65 -4.42 16.05 -5.52
CA ASN A 65 -5.57 16.63 -6.19
C ASN A 65 -6.64 17.13 -5.20
N GLY A 66 -6.32 17.18 -3.91
CA GLY A 66 -7.16 17.73 -2.86
C GLY A 66 -8.16 16.75 -2.24
N TYR A 67 -8.18 15.48 -2.61
CA TYR A 67 -9.10 14.53 -1.98
C TYR A 67 -8.63 14.22 -0.54
N PRO A 68 -9.51 14.37 0.48
CA PRO A 68 -9.08 14.24 1.86
C PRO A 68 -8.97 12.77 2.31
N CYS A 69 -8.02 12.50 3.21
CA CYS A 69 -7.97 11.24 3.96
C CYS A 69 -7.67 11.53 5.42
N VAL A 70 -8.48 10.95 6.30
CA VAL A 70 -8.25 11.01 7.76
C VAL A 70 -7.30 9.88 8.15
N SER A 71 -6.30 10.17 8.98
CA SER A 71 -5.46 9.13 9.60
C SER A 71 -6.19 8.49 10.77
N ASP A 72 -6.18 7.16 10.81
CA ASP A 72 -6.80 6.39 11.90
C ASP A 72 -5.90 6.38 13.15
N ILE A 73 -4.59 6.26 12.95
CA ILE A 73 -3.59 6.18 14.00
C ILE A 73 -2.38 7.07 13.72
N ARG A 74 -1.54 7.30 14.74
CA ARG A 74 -0.20 7.88 14.52
C ARG A 74 0.76 6.81 14.01
N ILE A 75 1.73 7.21 13.17
CA ILE A 75 2.78 6.31 12.67
C ILE A 75 3.53 5.64 13.84
N GLU A 76 3.86 6.39 14.88
CA GLU A 76 4.58 5.89 16.06
C GLU A 76 3.79 4.89 16.92
N ASP A 77 2.46 4.87 16.77
CA ASP A 77 1.58 3.92 17.48
C ASP A 77 1.35 2.63 16.66
N ALA A 78 1.79 2.59 15.40
CA ALA A 78 1.61 1.42 14.56
C ALA A 78 2.47 0.25 15.06
N LYS A 79 1.82 -0.84 15.46
CA LYS A 79 2.47 -2.09 15.85
C LYS A 79 2.50 -3.02 14.64
N PRO A 80 3.66 -3.22 13.99
CA PRO A 80 3.73 -3.95 12.71
C PRO A 80 3.31 -5.42 12.81
N GLU A 81 3.36 -6.00 14.04
CA GLU A 81 2.88 -7.36 14.30
C GLU A 81 1.37 -7.51 14.06
N ALA A 82 0.63 -6.41 14.25
CA ALA A 82 -0.83 -6.38 14.11
C ALA A 82 -1.31 -6.25 12.66
N PHE A 83 -0.40 -6.20 11.67
CA PHE A 83 -0.72 -6.03 10.26
C PHE A 83 -0.10 -7.13 9.40
N ASP A 84 -0.76 -7.48 8.31
CA ASP A 84 -0.33 -8.50 7.34
C ASP A 84 0.39 -7.89 6.15
N ALA A 85 0.13 -6.63 5.82
CA ALA A 85 0.74 -5.93 4.70
C ALA A 85 0.86 -4.44 4.95
N ILE A 86 1.76 -3.80 4.18
CA ILE A 86 1.88 -2.34 4.14
C ILE A 86 1.77 -1.84 2.71
N LEU A 87 0.94 -0.81 2.51
CA LEU A 87 0.83 -0.04 1.27
C LEU A 87 1.63 1.26 1.39
N LEU A 88 2.44 1.52 0.39
CA LEU A 88 3.28 2.71 0.25
C LEU A 88 2.85 3.50 -0.98
N PRO A 89 1.83 4.38 -0.88
CA PRO A 89 1.39 5.23 -1.99
C PRO A 89 2.44 6.31 -2.30
N GLY A 90 2.39 6.83 -3.52
CA GLY A 90 3.29 7.88 -3.97
C GLY A 90 2.76 9.30 -3.71
N GLY A 91 2.90 10.15 -4.71
CA GLY A 91 2.79 11.60 -4.57
C GLY A 91 4.08 12.19 -4.03
N PHE A 92 4.00 13.31 -3.29
CA PHE A 92 5.16 13.93 -2.65
C PHE A 92 5.30 13.54 -1.16
N MET A 93 4.27 12.96 -0.56
CA MET A 93 4.30 12.45 0.82
C MET A 93 5.52 11.57 1.12
N PRO A 94 5.93 10.62 0.25
CA PRO A 94 7.07 9.75 0.51
C PRO A 94 8.39 10.50 0.77
N ASP A 95 8.62 11.65 0.12
CA ASP A 95 9.81 12.46 0.37
C ASP A 95 9.92 12.94 1.82
N ARG A 96 8.79 13.29 2.42
CA ARG A 96 8.75 13.72 3.82
C ARG A 96 8.92 12.54 4.77
N LEU A 97 8.14 11.47 4.56
CA LEU A 97 8.09 10.34 5.47
C LEU A 97 9.37 9.49 5.46
N ARG A 98 10.10 9.42 4.32
CA ARG A 98 11.36 8.67 4.23
C ARG A 98 12.47 9.15 5.17
N ARG A 99 12.33 10.36 5.71
CA ARG A 99 13.28 10.97 6.65
C ARG A 99 13.10 10.48 8.08
N ARG A 100 11.96 9.87 8.39
CA ARG A 100 11.58 9.38 9.72
C ARG A 100 12.14 7.97 9.96
N ASP A 101 12.79 7.76 11.11
CA ASP A 101 13.37 6.45 11.45
C ASP A 101 12.29 5.43 11.82
N ASP A 102 11.20 5.84 12.47
CA ASP A 102 10.06 4.98 12.78
C ASP A 102 9.38 4.43 11.52
N VAL A 103 9.21 5.24 10.47
CA VAL A 103 8.70 4.81 9.16
C VAL A 103 9.60 3.74 8.55
N LYS A 104 10.93 3.99 8.54
CA LYS A 104 11.91 3.04 7.99
C LYS A 104 11.92 1.73 8.77
N GLU A 105 11.81 1.79 10.11
CA GLU A 105 11.82 0.58 10.93
C GLU A 105 10.53 -0.24 10.76
N LEU A 106 9.37 0.41 10.64
CA LEU A 106 8.13 -0.27 10.29
C LEU A 106 8.29 -1.07 8.99
N ILE A 107 8.79 -0.45 7.92
CA ILE A 107 8.98 -1.12 6.63
C ILE A 107 9.98 -2.29 6.74
N ARG A 108 11.10 -2.10 7.46
CA ARG A 108 12.06 -3.19 7.72
C ARG A 108 11.43 -4.37 8.46
N HIS A 109 10.49 -4.09 9.38
CA HIS A 109 9.80 -5.16 10.10
C HIS A 109 8.97 -6.01 9.12
N PHE A 110 8.18 -5.38 8.23
CA PHE A 110 7.42 -6.10 7.20
C PHE A 110 8.33 -6.95 6.32
N ASP A 111 9.47 -6.42 5.90
CA ASP A 111 10.45 -7.13 5.09
C ASP A 111 11.02 -8.36 5.80
N ARG A 112 11.53 -8.17 7.03
CA ARG A 112 12.08 -9.27 7.85
C ARG A 112 11.07 -10.37 8.16
N SER A 113 9.80 -10.00 8.26
CA SER A 113 8.69 -10.92 8.56
C SER A 113 8.11 -11.57 7.30
N GLY A 114 8.60 -11.25 6.11
CA GLY A 114 8.06 -11.74 4.84
C GLY A 114 6.63 -11.27 4.55
N LYS A 115 6.18 -10.20 5.20
CA LYS A 115 4.85 -9.62 5.01
C LYS A 115 4.83 -8.72 3.77
N CYS A 116 3.70 -8.64 3.08
CA CYS A 116 3.58 -7.91 1.84
C CYS A 116 3.95 -6.42 2.00
N ILE A 117 4.90 -5.97 1.16
CA ILE A 117 5.25 -4.56 0.98
C ILE A 117 4.82 -4.18 -0.43
N ALA A 118 3.77 -3.37 -0.55
CA ALA A 118 3.24 -2.92 -1.81
C ALA A 118 3.54 -1.43 -2.01
N ALA A 119 4.37 -1.08 -3.00
CA ALA A 119 4.76 0.29 -3.27
C ALA A 119 4.39 0.70 -4.71
N ILE A 120 3.87 1.89 -4.86
CA ILE A 120 3.54 2.42 -6.18
C ILE A 120 4.14 3.81 -6.38
N CYS A 121 4.59 4.08 -7.62
CA CYS A 121 5.08 5.40 -8.04
C CYS A 121 6.29 5.84 -7.18
N HIS A 122 6.21 7.02 -6.56
CA HIS A 122 7.23 7.54 -5.65
C HIS A 122 7.19 6.88 -4.26
N GLY A 123 6.19 6.03 -3.96
CA GLY A 123 6.17 5.22 -2.75
C GLY A 123 7.40 4.34 -2.58
N GLY A 124 8.05 3.96 -3.69
CA GLY A 124 9.32 3.25 -3.70
C GLY A 124 10.44 3.94 -2.92
N TRP A 125 10.44 5.27 -2.77
CA TRP A 125 11.41 6.00 -1.96
C TRP A 125 11.41 5.58 -0.48
N LEU A 126 10.26 5.20 0.05
CA LEU A 126 10.14 4.71 1.43
C LEU A 126 10.91 3.38 1.61
N ALA A 127 10.71 2.45 0.67
CA ALA A 127 11.39 1.15 0.66
C ALA A 127 12.91 1.29 0.40
N ILE A 128 13.32 2.21 -0.50
CA ILE A 128 14.74 2.57 -0.72
C ILE A 128 15.37 3.04 0.60
N SER A 129 14.73 3.98 1.29
CA SER A 129 15.27 4.55 2.54
C SER A 129 15.27 3.56 3.71
N ALA A 130 14.36 2.59 3.69
CA ALA A 130 14.37 1.48 4.62
C ALA A 130 15.46 0.44 4.30
N GLY A 131 16.04 0.46 3.07
CA GLY A 131 17.11 -0.45 2.64
C GLY A 131 16.62 -1.85 2.26
N VAL A 132 15.31 -2.01 1.95
CA VAL A 132 14.69 -3.34 1.73
C VAL A 132 14.68 -3.77 0.25
N TYR A 133 15.19 -2.94 -0.67
CA TYR A 133 15.16 -3.24 -2.10
C TYR A 133 16.45 -3.80 -2.70
N ARG A 134 17.51 -3.98 -1.89
CA ARG A 134 18.78 -4.56 -2.38
C ARG A 134 18.57 -5.98 -2.92
N GLY A 135 18.84 -6.18 -4.22
CA GLY A 135 18.68 -7.46 -4.91
C GLY A 135 17.22 -7.87 -5.17
N VAL A 136 16.25 -6.96 -4.93
CA VAL A 136 14.82 -7.19 -5.21
C VAL A 136 14.49 -6.67 -6.60
N LYS A 137 13.74 -7.46 -7.38
CA LYS A 137 13.20 -7.03 -8.66
C LYS A 137 11.98 -6.13 -8.44
N VAL A 138 12.05 -4.90 -8.94
CA VAL A 138 11.00 -3.88 -8.72
C VAL A 138 10.74 -3.03 -9.96
N THR A 139 9.62 -2.33 -9.91
CA THR A 139 9.33 -1.18 -10.76
C THR A 139 8.92 0.01 -9.90
N GLY A 140 8.73 1.18 -10.48
CA GLY A 140 8.29 2.40 -9.82
C GLY A 140 8.10 3.53 -10.83
N SER A 141 7.85 4.74 -10.36
CA SER A 141 7.85 5.90 -11.25
C SER A 141 9.20 6.01 -11.97
N LEU A 142 9.16 6.35 -13.25
CA LEU A 142 10.39 6.58 -14.03
C LEU A 142 11.29 7.65 -13.36
N GLY A 143 10.68 8.62 -12.68
CA GLY A 143 11.40 9.67 -11.95
C GLY A 143 12.25 9.20 -10.78
N ILE A 144 12.06 7.94 -10.30
CA ILE A 144 12.87 7.36 -9.23
C ILE A 144 13.65 6.12 -9.68
N LYS A 145 13.73 5.86 -10.99
CA LYS A 145 14.45 4.70 -11.53
C LYS A 145 15.89 4.66 -11.06
N ASP A 146 16.61 5.76 -11.24
CA ASP A 146 18.04 5.84 -10.86
C ASP A 146 18.22 5.63 -9.35
N ASP A 147 17.29 6.13 -8.52
CA ASP A 147 17.31 5.92 -7.07
C ASP A 147 17.13 4.44 -6.72
N LEU A 148 16.23 3.73 -7.41
CA LEU A 148 15.99 2.29 -7.24
C LEU A 148 17.24 1.48 -7.61
N GLU A 149 17.84 1.75 -8.77
CA GLU A 149 19.04 1.09 -9.24
C GLU A 149 20.25 1.37 -8.31
N ASN A 150 20.41 2.63 -7.87
CA ASN A 150 21.46 3.02 -6.92
C ASN A 150 21.27 2.37 -5.53
N ALA A 151 20.04 2.10 -5.12
CA ALA A 151 19.74 1.34 -3.90
C ALA A 151 20.03 -0.17 -4.05
N GLY A 152 20.42 -0.63 -5.24
CA GLY A 152 20.72 -2.02 -5.54
C GLY A 152 19.49 -2.86 -5.93
N ALA A 153 18.37 -2.24 -6.28
CA ALA A 153 17.22 -2.94 -6.83
C ALA A 153 17.47 -3.36 -8.29
N ILE A 154 16.76 -4.39 -8.74
CA ILE A 154 16.77 -4.84 -10.13
C ILE A 154 15.55 -4.22 -10.81
N TRP A 155 15.78 -3.17 -11.58
CA TRP A 155 14.72 -2.44 -12.27
C TRP A 155 14.08 -3.25 -13.40
N ALA A 156 12.76 -3.18 -13.51
CA ALA A 156 12.00 -3.69 -14.66
C ALA A 156 10.88 -2.72 -15.01
N ASP A 157 10.80 -2.29 -16.26
CA ASP A 157 9.68 -1.46 -16.74
C ASP A 157 8.46 -2.32 -17.06
N ALA A 158 7.60 -2.49 -16.07
CA ALA A 158 6.36 -3.24 -16.19
C ALA A 158 5.24 -2.60 -15.35
N PRO A 159 3.96 -2.75 -15.72
CA PRO A 159 2.84 -2.21 -14.95
C PRO A 159 2.83 -2.69 -13.50
N VAL A 160 3.24 -3.93 -13.26
CA VAL A 160 3.40 -4.52 -11.94
C VAL A 160 4.59 -5.49 -11.94
N VAL A 161 5.35 -5.48 -10.85
CA VAL A 161 6.41 -6.46 -10.59
C VAL A 161 6.17 -7.06 -9.20
N VAL A 162 6.20 -8.37 -9.13
CA VAL A 162 6.14 -9.14 -7.88
C VAL A 162 7.45 -9.91 -7.71
N ASP A 163 8.11 -9.70 -6.59
CA ASP A 163 9.28 -10.47 -6.18
C ASP A 163 9.13 -10.86 -4.70
N ARG A 164 8.86 -12.14 -4.47
CA ARG A 164 8.56 -12.67 -3.13
C ARG A 164 7.35 -11.95 -2.50
N HIS A 165 7.56 -11.23 -1.41
CA HIS A 165 6.53 -10.43 -0.71
C HIS A 165 6.51 -8.95 -1.13
N HIS A 166 7.34 -8.55 -2.10
CA HIS A 166 7.34 -7.20 -2.65
C HIS A 166 6.45 -7.11 -3.88
N VAL A 167 5.54 -6.13 -3.89
CA VAL A 167 4.71 -5.78 -5.04
C VAL A 167 4.99 -4.34 -5.40
N SER A 168 5.34 -4.06 -6.64
CA SER A 168 5.66 -2.70 -7.06
C SER A 168 4.96 -2.32 -8.36
N SER A 169 4.66 -1.02 -8.54
CA SER A 169 3.97 -0.47 -9.70
C SER A 169 4.44 0.95 -10.01
N ARG A 170 4.14 1.46 -11.21
CA ARG A 170 4.76 2.69 -11.74
C ARG A 170 3.94 3.95 -11.48
N LYS A 171 2.62 3.89 -11.65
CA LYS A 171 1.74 5.06 -11.74
C LYS A 171 0.27 4.68 -11.56
N PRO A 172 -0.64 5.66 -11.40
CA PRO A 172 -2.07 5.37 -11.20
C PRO A 172 -2.72 4.51 -12.29
N ASP A 173 -2.33 4.67 -13.56
CA ASP A 173 -2.88 3.87 -14.66
C ASP A 173 -2.62 2.36 -14.49
N ASP A 174 -1.61 1.98 -13.71
CA ASP A 174 -1.22 0.60 -13.47
C ASP A 174 -1.97 -0.05 -12.27
N LEU A 175 -2.79 0.71 -11.55
CA LEU A 175 -3.57 0.23 -10.40
C LEU A 175 -4.43 -1.01 -10.68
N PRO A 176 -5.04 -1.18 -11.88
CA PRO A 176 -5.80 -2.40 -12.22
C PRO A 176 -4.97 -3.70 -12.20
N TRP A 177 -3.66 -3.63 -12.34
CA TRP A 177 -2.74 -4.77 -12.21
C TRP A 177 -2.10 -4.86 -10.83
N PHE A 178 -1.81 -3.70 -10.22
CA PHE A 178 -1.15 -3.59 -8.93
C PHE A 178 -1.97 -4.19 -7.79
N VAL A 179 -3.24 -3.77 -7.66
CA VAL A 179 -4.06 -4.18 -6.51
C VAL A 179 -4.43 -5.65 -6.54
N PRO A 180 -4.81 -6.26 -7.68
CA PRO A 180 -4.98 -7.71 -7.75
C PRO A 180 -3.71 -8.48 -7.37
N ALA A 181 -2.53 -8.05 -7.83
CA ALA A 181 -1.27 -8.69 -7.45
C ALA A 181 -0.98 -8.56 -5.94
N MET A 182 -1.29 -7.41 -5.33
CA MET A 182 -1.20 -7.22 -3.89
C MET A 182 -2.14 -8.16 -3.13
N ILE A 183 -3.40 -8.30 -3.55
CA ILE A 183 -4.38 -9.22 -2.98
C ILE A 183 -3.85 -10.65 -3.05
N ASP A 184 -3.34 -11.08 -4.20
CA ASP A 184 -2.81 -12.43 -4.41
C ASP A 184 -1.62 -12.74 -3.50
N VAL A 185 -0.71 -11.77 -3.30
CA VAL A 185 0.44 -11.94 -2.39
C VAL A 185 -0.04 -12.06 -0.94
N ILE A 186 -0.96 -11.18 -0.49
CA ILE A 186 -1.46 -11.21 0.89
C ILE A 186 -2.26 -12.49 1.17
N ALA A 187 -3.10 -12.94 0.22
CA ALA A 187 -3.91 -14.14 0.39
C ALA A 187 -3.08 -15.42 0.54
N LYS A 188 -1.86 -15.46 -0.02
CA LYS A 188 -0.94 -16.60 0.05
C LYS A 188 -0.05 -16.61 1.30
N GLN A 189 -0.07 -15.54 2.10
CA GLN A 189 0.67 -15.49 3.36
C GLN A 189 0.02 -16.41 4.40
N PRO A 190 0.81 -17.04 5.27
CA PRO A 190 0.31 -17.94 6.31
C PRO A 190 -0.63 -17.23 7.30
#